data_2ab9b6ba1b852b9bb4fae1907c85c548
#
_entry.id   2ab9b6ba1b852b9bb4fae1907c85c548
#
_cell.length_a   1.000
_cell.length_b   1.000
_cell.length_c   1.000
_cell.angle_alpha   90.00
_cell.angle_beta   90.00
_cell.angle_gamma   90.00
#
_symmetry.space_group_name_H-M   'P 1'
#
loop_
_entity.id
_entity.type
_entity.pdbx_description
1 polymer ?
#
loop_
_entity_poly.entity_id
_entity_poly.type
_entity_poly.pdbx_seq_one_letter_code
_entity_poly.pdbx_strand_id
1 'polypeptide(L)'
;MKEPILEMRGITKKFGSVTANKDVDLTLYPGEIHALLGENGAGKSTLMNILNGIYKPNHGKIYYKGKKVSIRSPRHAVDMGIGMVHQHFRLIPTLTAAENVFLYMPDCKLILNKKEMEEQIGKWSSEFHLNVDPSALIWQLSVGEQQRVEIVKLLCRGAEILILDEPSAVLTAQEAKEMFHVLRRMADSGKSVVVISHKMNEVMEFADRITVLKGGEVEDTMPASEATVERLTKAVVGERELKPH
;
A
#
# COMPACT_ATOMS: atom_id res chain seq x y z
N MET A 1 -16.19 18.66 -2.51
CA MET A 1 -15.33 17.75 -1.70
C MET A 1 -15.17 16.46 -2.49
N LYS A 2 -13.96 15.88 -2.56
CA LYS A 2 -13.77 14.57 -3.20
C LYS A 2 -14.55 13.51 -2.40
N GLU A 3 -15.24 12.60 -3.08
CA GLU A 3 -15.87 11.46 -2.41
C GLU A 3 -14.78 10.41 -2.05
N PRO A 4 -14.85 9.80 -0.86
CA PRO A 4 -13.89 8.78 -0.48
C PRO A 4 -14.06 7.53 -1.33
N ILE A 5 -12.95 6.92 -1.76
CA ILE A 5 -12.96 5.62 -2.43
C ILE A 5 -13.16 4.49 -1.43
N LEU A 6 -12.62 4.65 -0.21
CA LEU A 6 -12.72 3.65 0.85
C LEU A 6 -12.80 4.32 2.22
N GLU A 7 -13.65 3.78 3.08
CA GLU A 7 -13.74 4.18 4.48
C GLU A 7 -13.76 2.93 5.38
N MET A 8 -12.92 2.96 6.38
CA MET A 8 -12.95 2.05 7.53
C MET A 8 -13.50 2.82 8.72
N ARG A 9 -14.55 2.32 9.35
CA ARG A 9 -15.22 3.01 10.47
C ARG A 9 -15.30 2.10 11.70
N GLY A 10 -14.72 2.53 12.80
CA GLY A 10 -14.73 1.85 14.10
C GLY A 10 -14.06 0.47 14.06
N ILE A 11 -12.98 0.32 13.30
CA ILE A 11 -12.32 -0.97 13.08
C ILE A 11 -11.62 -1.42 14.36
N THR A 12 -12.06 -2.56 14.89
CA THR A 12 -11.40 -3.20 16.03
C THR A 12 -10.97 -4.61 15.65
N LYS A 13 -9.70 -4.95 15.94
CA LYS A 13 -9.14 -6.27 15.73
C LYS A 13 -8.42 -6.76 16.98
N LYS A 14 -8.78 -7.98 17.40
CA LYS A 14 -8.18 -8.65 18.56
C LYS A 14 -7.59 -9.99 18.14
N PHE A 15 -6.47 -10.34 18.73
CA PHE A 15 -5.82 -11.65 18.65
C PHE A 15 -5.66 -12.18 20.09
N GLY A 16 -6.57 -13.06 20.52
CA GLY A 16 -6.64 -13.48 21.92
C GLY A 16 -6.84 -12.29 22.86
N SER A 17 -5.91 -12.06 23.77
CA SER A 17 -5.91 -10.93 24.72
C SER A 17 -5.34 -9.64 24.14
N VAL A 18 -4.67 -9.69 22.98
CA VAL A 18 -4.02 -8.51 22.37
C VAL A 18 -4.99 -7.79 21.45
N THR A 19 -5.23 -6.51 21.71
CA THR A 19 -5.99 -5.64 20.80
C THR A 19 -5.01 -4.95 19.87
N ALA A 20 -4.97 -5.39 18.60
CA ALA A 20 -4.06 -4.85 17.59
C ALA A 20 -4.59 -3.56 16.93
N ASN A 21 -5.92 -3.42 16.82
CA ASN A 21 -6.58 -2.17 16.41
C ASN A 21 -7.81 -1.98 17.30
N LYS A 22 -8.09 -0.74 17.69
CA LYS A 22 -9.20 -0.37 18.55
C LYS A 22 -9.85 0.89 18.02
N ASP A 23 -11.10 0.74 17.58
CA ASP A 23 -11.98 1.83 17.12
C ASP A 23 -11.32 2.74 16.05
N VAL A 24 -10.62 2.12 15.08
CA VAL A 24 -9.83 2.83 14.07
C VAL A 24 -10.73 3.30 12.93
N ASP A 25 -10.68 4.60 12.66
CA ASP A 25 -11.24 5.21 11.45
C ASP A 25 -10.13 5.55 10.46
N LEU A 26 -10.33 5.19 9.18
CA LEU A 26 -9.43 5.54 8.09
C LEU A 26 -10.25 5.83 6.84
N THR A 27 -9.96 6.96 6.20
CA THR A 27 -10.62 7.36 4.94
C THR A 27 -9.58 7.58 3.85
N LEU A 28 -9.77 6.91 2.71
CA LEU A 28 -8.91 7.01 1.54
C LEU A 28 -9.64 7.73 0.40
N TYR A 29 -8.92 8.62 -0.29
CA TYR A 29 -9.44 9.38 -1.41
C TYR A 29 -8.72 9.03 -2.71
N PRO A 30 -9.42 9.07 -3.87
CA PRO A 30 -8.77 8.90 -5.17
C PRO A 30 -7.82 10.07 -5.45
N GLY A 31 -6.68 9.77 -6.07
CA GLY A 31 -5.68 10.79 -6.41
C GLY A 31 -4.89 11.30 -5.21
N GLU A 32 -4.72 10.49 -4.16
CA GLU A 32 -4.05 10.86 -2.91
C GLU A 32 -3.04 9.78 -2.52
N ILE A 33 -1.86 10.20 -2.06
CA ILE A 33 -0.92 9.35 -1.32
C ILE A 33 -1.20 9.54 0.17
N HIS A 34 -1.74 8.52 0.80
CA HIS A 34 -2.04 8.48 2.23
C HIS A 34 -0.95 7.70 2.98
N ALA A 35 -0.20 8.35 3.84
CA ALA A 35 0.78 7.68 4.66
C ALA A 35 0.18 7.21 5.98
N LEU A 36 0.41 5.95 6.33
CA LEU A 36 0.09 5.35 7.61
C LEU A 36 1.38 5.24 8.42
N LEU A 37 1.57 6.17 9.36
CA LEU A 37 2.77 6.32 10.17
C LEU A 37 2.57 5.72 11.56
N GLY A 38 3.64 5.21 12.17
CA GLY A 38 3.65 4.70 13.54
C GLY A 38 4.83 3.75 13.77
N GLU A 39 5.11 3.45 15.03
CA GLU A 39 6.16 2.50 15.41
C GLU A 39 5.81 1.06 15.03
N ASN A 40 6.80 0.17 15.15
CA ASN A 40 6.57 -1.27 14.99
C ASN A 40 5.60 -1.75 16.08
N GLY A 41 4.58 -2.52 15.66
CA GLY A 41 3.53 -2.97 16.57
C GLY A 41 2.38 -1.98 16.78
N ALA A 42 2.39 -0.79 16.15
CA ALA A 42 1.31 0.18 16.25
C ALA A 42 -0.03 -0.25 15.62
N GLY A 43 -0.08 -1.39 14.92
CA GLY A 43 -1.29 -1.92 14.29
C GLY A 43 -1.43 -1.63 12.80
N LYS A 44 -0.45 -0.97 12.16
CA LYS A 44 -0.49 -0.57 10.74
C LYS A 44 -0.71 -1.74 9.79
N SER A 45 0.17 -2.75 9.86
CA SER A 45 0.08 -3.94 8.98
C SER A 45 -1.17 -4.77 9.29
N THR A 46 -1.64 -4.80 10.54
CA THR A 46 -2.91 -5.46 10.89
C THR A 46 -4.09 -4.77 10.21
N LEU A 47 -4.15 -3.44 10.25
CA LEU A 47 -5.21 -2.65 9.62
C LEU A 47 -5.21 -2.87 8.09
N MET A 48 -4.05 -2.86 7.45
CA MET A 48 -3.93 -3.09 6.01
C MET A 48 -4.22 -4.55 5.63
N ASN A 49 -3.88 -5.51 6.47
CA ASN A 49 -4.25 -6.91 6.27
C ASN A 49 -5.76 -7.16 6.37
N ILE A 50 -6.50 -6.30 7.07
CA ILE A 50 -7.97 -6.31 7.04
C ILE A 50 -8.45 -5.86 5.65
N LEU A 51 -7.89 -4.79 5.08
CA LEU A 51 -8.21 -4.35 3.72
C LEU A 51 -7.78 -5.36 2.65
N ASN A 52 -6.68 -6.05 2.88
CA ASN A 52 -6.21 -7.12 1.99
C ASN A 52 -6.98 -8.45 2.18
N GLY A 53 -7.99 -8.50 3.07
CA GLY A 53 -8.83 -9.67 3.28
C GLY A 53 -8.16 -10.85 3.97
N ILE A 54 -6.98 -10.65 4.59
CA ILE A 54 -6.27 -11.67 5.40
C ILE A 54 -6.96 -11.82 6.75
N TYR A 55 -7.35 -10.70 7.36
CA TYR A 55 -8.05 -10.70 8.63
C TYR A 55 -9.47 -10.13 8.51
N LYS A 56 -10.39 -10.70 9.26
CA LYS A 56 -11.71 -10.08 9.49
C LYS A 56 -11.64 -9.20 10.74
N PRO A 57 -12.21 -7.98 10.73
CA PRO A 57 -12.34 -7.17 11.94
C PRO A 57 -13.31 -7.85 12.93
N ASN A 58 -13.09 -7.65 14.23
CA ASN A 58 -14.04 -8.08 15.26
C ASN A 58 -15.23 -7.13 15.32
N HIS A 59 -14.98 -5.82 15.13
CA HIS A 59 -16.00 -4.77 15.07
C HIS A 59 -15.64 -3.76 13.97
N GLY A 60 -16.62 -2.93 13.62
CA GLY A 60 -16.47 -1.89 12.60
C GLY A 60 -17.07 -2.26 11.26
N LYS A 61 -16.97 -1.34 10.32
CA LYS A 61 -17.55 -1.46 8.98
C LYS A 61 -16.58 -0.89 7.96
N ILE A 62 -16.57 -1.51 6.76
CA ILE A 62 -15.80 -1.03 5.61
C ILE A 62 -16.79 -0.61 4.54
N TYR A 63 -16.55 0.56 3.94
CA TYR A 63 -17.30 1.06 2.80
C TYR A 63 -16.33 1.24 1.63
N TYR A 64 -16.71 0.73 0.46
CA TYR A 64 -15.97 0.89 -0.78
C TYR A 64 -16.88 1.55 -1.80
N LYS A 65 -16.45 2.70 -2.33
CA LYS A 65 -17.28 3.53 -3.25
C LYS A 65 -18.70 3.76 -2.68
N GLY A 66 -18.78 4.14 -1.40
CA GLY A 66 -20.02 4.42 -0.68
C GLY A 66 -20.87 3.20 -0.29
N LYS A 67 -20.49 1.98 -0.71
CA LYS A 67 -21.24 0.75 -0.39
C LYS A 67 -20.55 -0.02 0.72
N LYS A 68 -21.33 -0.48 1.70
CA LYS A 68 -20.82 -1.37 2.76
C LYS A 68 -20.37 -2.69 2.14
N VAL A 69 -19.15 -3.11 2.46
CA VAL A 69 -18.54 -4.33 1.95
C VAL A 69 -17.96 -5.19 3.07
N SER A 70 -17.75 -6.48 2.76
CA SER A 70 -17.02 -7.41 3.61
C SER A 70 -15.96 -8.09 2.75
N ILE A 71 -14.69 -7.78 3.00
CA ILE A 71 -13.57 -8.34 2.27
C ILE A 71 -13.27 -9.72 2.86
N ARG A 72 -13.41 -10.77 2.04
CA ARG A 72 -13.43 -12.17 2.52
C ARG A 72 -12.11 -12.90 2.33
N SER A 73 -11.27 -12.44 1.41
CA SER A 73 -9.99 -13.05 1.05
C SER A 73 -9.12 -12.06 0.28
N PRO A 74 -7.81 -12.31 0.16
CA PRO A 74 -6.93 -11.50 -0.70
C PRO A 74 -7.38 -11.46 -2.16
N ARG A 75 -7.86 -12.58 -2.69
CA ARG A 75 -8.43 -12.63 -4.04
C ARG A 75 -9.63 -11.69 -4.18
N HIS A 76 -10.53 -11.71 -3.22
CA HIS A 76 -11.70 -10.81 -3.23
C HIS A 76 -11.28 -9.33 -3.13
N ALA A 77 -10.25 -8.99 -2.33
CA ALA A 77 -9.70 -7.63 -2.27
C ALA A 77 -9.19 -7.19 -3.66
N VAL A 78 -8.39 -8.04 -4.32
CA VAL A 78 -7.85 -7.77 -5.65
C VAL A 78 -8.97 -7.63 -6.69
N ASP A 79 -10.00 -8.49 -6.67
CA ASP A 79 -11.15 -8.42 -7.56
C ASP A 79 -11.98 -7.13 -7.35
N MET A 80 -11.89 -6.53 -6.15
CA MET A 80 -12.46 -5.20 -5.84
C MET A 80 -11.54 -4.04 -6.24
N GLY A 81 -10.34 -4.30 -6.76
CA GLY A 81 -9.37 -3.27 -7.09
C GLY A 81 -8.49 -2.81 -5.92
N ILE A 82 -8.38 -3.61 -4.85
CA ILE A 82 -7.50 -3.35 -3.70
C ILE A 82 -6.30 -4.28 -3.81
N GLY A 83 -5.11 -3.73 -4.05
CA GLY A 83 -3.88 -4.49 -4.18
C GLY A 83 -2.85 -4.12 -3.12
N MET A 84 -2.05 -5.08 -2.65
CA MET A 84 -1.00 -4.87 -1.66
C MET A 84 0.33 -5.43 -2.14
N VAL A 85 1.36 -4.59 -2.10
CA VAL A 85 2.77 -4.97 -2.21
C VAL A 85 3.29 -5.18 -0.81
N HIS A 86 3.66 -6.42 -0.51
CA HIS A 86 4.21 -6.80 0.79
C HIS A 86 5.70 -6.48 0.88
N GLN A 87 6.21 -6.32 2.10
CA GLN A 87 7.63 -6.13 2.36
C GLN A 87 8.50 -7.26 1.78
N HIS A 88 7.99 -8.50 1.76
CA HIS A 88 8.62 -9.64 1.08
C HIS A 88 7.84 -9.94 -0.20
N PHE A 89 8.51 -9.81 -1.34
CA PHE A 89 7.89 -10.00 -2.65
C PHE A 89 7.46 -11.45 -2.87
N ARG A 90 6.32 -11.62 -3.53
CA ARG A 90 5.77 -12.91 -3.90
C ARG A 90 6.03 -13.20 -5.38
N LEU A 91 7.28 -13.06 -5.79
CA LEU A 91 7.74 -13.35 -7.14
C LEU A 91 8.46 -14.69 -7.17
N ILE A 92 8.32 -15.41 -8.30
CA ILE A 92 9.01 -16.66 -8.56
C ILE A 92 10.35 -16.34 -9.22
N PRO A 93 11.50 -16.57 -8.56
CA PRO A 93 12.80 -16.09 -9.02
C PRO A 93 13.21 -16.63 -10.40
N THR A 94 12.82 -17.87 -10.72
CA THR A 94 13.20 -18.58 -11.95
C THR A 94 12.33 -18.22 -13.16
N LEU A 95 11.29 -17.42 -12.97
CA LEU A 95 10.42 -16.94 -14.03
C LEU A 95 10.76 -15.51 -14.42
N THR A 96 10.38 -15.13 -15.63
CA THR A 96 10.49 -13.74 -16.11
C THR A 96 9.47 -12.83 -15.40
N ALA A 97 9.66 -11.51 -15.51
CA ALA A 97 8.71 -10.53 -15.04
C ALA A 97 7.33 -10.75 -15.68
N ALA A 98 7.29 -10.98 -17.00
CA ALA A 98 6.06 -11.27 -17.72
C ALA A 98 5.35 -12.53 -17.20
N GLU A 99 6.06 -13.62 -16.99
CA GLU A 99 5.50 -14.87 -16.46
C GLU A 99 4.95 -14.70 -15.05
N ASN A 100 5.65 -13.94 -14.17
CA ASN A 100 5.15 -13.63 -12.83
C ASN A 100 3.86 -12.80 -12.85
N VAL A 101 3.77 -11.79 -13.71
CA VAL A 101 2.55 -11.00 -13.88
C VAL A 101 1.41 -11.88 -14.41
N PHE A 102 1.71 -12.71 -15.38
CA PHE A 102 0.74 -13.60 -16.01
C PHE A 102 0.12 -14.59 -15.04
N LEU A 103 0.93 -15.28 -14.22
CA LEU A 103 0.44 -16.22 -13.21
C LEU A 103 -0.53 -15.57 -12.18
N TYR A 104 -0.48 -14.27 -12.07
CA TYR A 104 -1.35 -13.50 -11.17
C TYR A 104 -2.70 -13.13 -11.81
N MET A 105 -2.87 -13.31 -13.14
CA MET A 105 -4.11 -12.98 -13.83
C MET A 105 -5.21 -14.04 -13.59
N PRO A 106 -6.50 -13.63 -13.47
CA PRO A 106 -7.60 -14.54 -13.11
C PRO A 106 -7.90 -15.59 -14.16
N ASP A 107 -7.76 -15.20 -15.43
CA ASP A 107 -8.07 -16.03 -16.60
C ASP A 107 -6.79 -16.52 -17.28
N CYS A 108 -5.89 -17.11 -16.48
CA CYS A 108 -4.69 -17.74 -16.99
C CYS A 108 -5.06 -18.90 -17.90
N LYS A 109 -5.58 -18.57 -19.11
CA LYS A 109 -5.68 -19.55 -20.19
C LYS A 109 -4.26 -19.92 -20.56
N LEU A 110 -3.94 -21.20 -20.50
CA LEU A 110 -2.65 -21.82 -20.84
C LEU A 110 -2.10 -21.45 -22.25
N ILE A 111 -2.78 -20.58 -22.99
CA ILE A 111 -2.49 -20.20 -24.39
C ILE A 111 -2.46 -18.67 -24.54
N LEU A 112 -1.94 -17.93 -23.56
CA LEU A 112 -1.66 -16.52 -23.84
C LEU A 112 -0.32 -16.42 -24.59
N ASN A 113 -0.36 -15.68 -25.70
CA ASN A 113 0.80 -15.38 -26.49
C ASN A 113 1.78 -14.53 -25.64
N LYS A 114 3.00 -14.99 -25.44
CA LYS A 114 4.08 -14.27 -24.73
C LYS A 114 4.15 -12.81 -25.18
N LYS A 115 3.95 -12.53 -26.44
CA LYS A 115 3.96 -11.20 -27.02
C LYS A 115 2.86 -10.29 -26.47
N GLU A 116 1.64 -10.79 -26.27
CA GLU A 116 0.52 -10.00 -25.70
C GLU A 116 0.78 -9.63 -24.23
N MET A 117 1.43 -10.53 -23.49
CA MET A 117 1.84 -10.26 -22.10
C MET A 117 2.90 -9.17 -22.02
N GLU A 118 3.94 -9.28 -22.88
CA GLU A 118 5.01 -8.30 -22.94
C GLU A 118 4.48 -6.92 -23.37
N GLU A 119 3.54 -6.86 -24.31
CA GLU A 119 2.87 -5.63 -24.73
C GLU A 119 2.05 -4.98 -23.60
N GLN A 120 1.30 -5.75 -22.83
CA GLN A 120 0.53 -5.23 -21.70
C GLN A 120 1.43 -4.68 -20.59
N ILE A 121 2.50 -5.41 -20.24
CA ILE A 121 3.48 -4.95 -19.26
C ILE A 121 4.18 -3.68 -19.78
N GLY A 122 4.57 -3.66 -21.05
CA GLY A 122 5.16 -2.49 -21.69
C GLY A 122 4.26 -1.25 -21.60
N LYS A 123 2.93 -1.42 -21.77
CA LYS A 123 1.96 -0.34 -21.63
C LYS A 123 1.98 0.26 -20.22
N TRP A 124 1.83 -0.55 -19.17
CA TRP A 124 1.85 -0.07 -17.79
C TRP A 124 3.22 0.46 -17.37
N SER A 125 4.28 -0.21 -17.83
CA SER A 125 5.66 0.25 -17.60
C SER A 125 5.91 1.62 -18.19
N SER A 126 5.41 1.88 -19.41
CA SER A 126 5.52 3.18 -20.08
C SER A 126 4.65 4.25 -19.41
N GLU A 127 3.38 3.94 -19.12
CA GLU A 127 2.41 4.89 -18.55
C GLU A 127 2.88 5.45 -17.20
N PHE A 128 3.45 4.60 -16.35
CA PHE A 128 3.92 5.01 -15.01
C PHE A 128 5.44 5.14 -14.90
N HIS A 129 6.18 5.03 -16.00
CA HIS A 129 7.65 5.06 -16.04
C HIS A 129 8.29 4.05 -15.06
N LEU A 130 7.75 2.83 -15.03
CA LEU A 130 8.22 1.78 -14.14
C LEU A 130 9.54 1.13 -14.62
N ASN A 131 9.86 1.27 -15.91
CA ASN A 131 11.07 0.70 -16.54
C ASN A 131 11.25 -0.81 -16.23
N VAL A 132 10.17 -1.58 -16.37
CA VAL A 132 10.20 -3.04 -16.20
C VAL A 132 10.53 -3.69 -17.54
N ASP A 133 11.61 -4.48 -17.58
CA ASP A 133 11.88 -5.39 -18.70
C ASP A 133 11.04 -6.67 -18.51
N PRO A 134 10.04 -6.92 -19.38
CA PRO A 134 9.19 -8.09 -19.25
C PRO A 134 9.90 -9.42 -19.45
N SER A 135 11.05 -9.43 -20.13
CA SER A 135 11.83 -10.64 -20.44
C SER A 135 12.89 -10.96 -19.38
N ALA A 136 13.17 -10.04 -18.46
CA ALA A 136 14.15 -10.25 -17.41
C ALA A 136 13.71 -11.29 -16.39
N LEU A 137 14.61 -12.18 -16.00
CA LEU A 137 14.38 -13.15 -14.93
C LEU A 137 14.40 -12.44 -13.57
N ILE A 138 13.47 -12.76 -12.69
CA ILE A 138 13.32 -12.06 -11.39
C ILE A 138 14.61 -12.09 -10.56
N TRP A 139 15.34 -13.21 -10.55
CA TRP A 139 16.59 -13.31 -9.78
C TRP A 139 17.72 -12.40 -10.28
N GLN A 140 17.61 -11.86 -11.50
CA GLN A 140 18.56 -10.90 -12.08
C GLN A 140 18.23 -9.44 -11.74
N LEU A 141 17.01 -9.19 -11.25
CA LEU A 141 16.51 -7.86 -10.95
C LEU A 141 16.97 -7.39 -9.57
N SER A 142 17.29 -6.11 -9.45
CA SER A 142 17.47 -5.45 -8.16
C SER A 142 16.16 -5.48 -7.35
N VAL A 143 16.25 -5.24 -6.05
CA VAL A 143 15.08 -5.20 -5.17
C VAL A 143 14.06 -4.15 -5.63
N GLY A 144 14.53 -2.97 -6.07
CA GLY A 144 13.68 -1.91 -6.60
C GLY A 144 12.96 -2.30 -7.90
N GLU A 145 13.64 -3.04 -8.79
CA GLU A 145 13.03 -3.57 -10.01
C GLU A 145 11.99 -4.65 -9.70
N GLN A 146 12.28 -5.55 -8.77
CA GLN A 146 11.31 -6.56 -8.30
C GLN A 146 10.05 -5.90 -7.72
N GLN A 147 10.22 -4.83 -6.96
CA GLN A 147 9.09 -4.05 -6.43
C GLN A 147 8.23 -3.45 -7.55
N ARG A 148 8.86 -2.94 -8.61
CA ARG A 148 8.15 -2.43 -9.79
C ARG A 148 7.36 -3.53 -10.50
N VAL A 149 7.91 -4.76 -10.58
CA VAL A 149 7.17 -5.93 -11.11
C VAL A 149 5.93 -6.23 -10.26
N GLU A 150 6.03 -6.19 -8.92
CA GLU A 150 4.87 -6.35 -8.02
C GLU A 150 3.80 -5.29 -8.27
N ILE A 151 4.20 -4.03 -8.48
CA ILE A 151 3.26 -2.95 -8.81
C ILE A 151 2.57 -3.20 -10.15
N VAL A 152 3.34 -3.55 -11.21
CA VAL A 152 2.78 -3.87 -12.53
C VAL A 152 1.76 -5.00 -12.42
N LYS A 153 2.06 -6.02 -11.64
CA LYS A 153 1.17 -7.15 -11.38
C LYS A 153 -0.20 -6.71 -10.84
N LEU A 154 -0.22 -5.75 -9.91
CA LEU A 154 -1.45 -5.18 -9.37
C LEU A 154 -2.18 -4.29 -10.40
N LEU A 155 -1.44 -3.49 -11.17
CA LEU A 155 -2.00 -2.64 -12.22
C LEU A 155 -2.69 -3.44 -13.32
N CYS A 156 -2.08 -4.55 -13.75
CA CYS A 156 -2.66 -5.47 -14.73
C CYS A 156 -3.99 -6.08 -14.23
N ARG A 157 -4.18 -6.19 -12.91
CA ARG A 157 -5.44 -6.63 -12.27
C ARG A 157 -6.44 -5.49 -12.05
N GLY A 158 -6.11 -4.28 -12.50
CA GLY A 158 -7.01 -3.13 -12.36
C GLY A 158 -7.04 -2.52 -10.97
N ALA A 159 -5.93 -2.58 -10.21
CA ALA A 159 -5.88 -1.97 -8.88
C ALA A 159 -6.20 -0.46 -8.94
N GLU A 160 -7.16 -0.04 -8.12
CA GLU A 160 -7.53 1.35 -7.87
C GLU A 160 -6.95 1.87 -6.55
N ILE A 161 -6.78 0.96 -5.57
CA ILE A 161 -6.12 1.22 -4.30
C ILE A 161 -4.87 0.35 -4.24
N LEU A 162 -3.70 0.98 -4.09
CA LEU A 162 -2.41 0.31 -3.94
C LEU A 162 -1.90 0.54 -2.52
N ILE A 163 -1.65 -0.54 -1.80
CA ILE A 163 -1.07 -0.52 -0.46
C ILE A 163 0.38 -1.00 -0.57
N LEU A 164 1.32 -0.20 -0.08
CA LEU A 164 2.74 -0.56 -0.06
C LEU A 164 3.23 -0.61 1.39
N ASP A 165 3.75 -1.76 1.80
CA ASP A 165 4.27 -1.98 3.16
C ASP A 165 5.78 -1.71 3.16
N GLU A 166 6.17 -0.60 3.78
CA GLU A 166 7.56 -0.12 3.89
C GLU A 166 8.35 -0.11 2.57
N PRO A 167 7.85 0.57 1.52
CA PRO A 167 8.41 0.46 0.17
C PRO A 167 9.85 0.93 0.04
N SER A 168 10.37 1.74 0.96
CA SER A 168 11.74 2.27 0.95
C SER A 168 12.70 1.53 1.91
N ALA A 169 12.25 0.49 2.61
CA ALA A 169 13.03 -0.14 3.68
C ALA A 169 14.36 -0.76 3.19
N VAL A 170 14.37 -1.26 1.97
CA VAL A 170 15.51 -1.97 1.37
C VAL A 170 16.10 -1.26 0.14
N LEU A 171 15.64 -0.04 -0.14
CA LEU A 171 16.07 0.78 -1.27
C LEU A 171 17.15 1.76 -0.85
N THR A 172 18.04 2.09 -1.79
CA THR A 172 18.91 3.27 -1.66
C THR A 172 18.08 4.55 -1.65
N ALA A 173 18.64 5.66 -1.17
CA ALA A 173 17.94 6.95 -1.16
C ALA A 173 17.49 7.39 -2.57
N GLN A 174 18.29 7.09 -3.61
CA GLN A 174 17.95 7.40 -4.98
C GLN A 174 16.80 6.54 -5.49
N GLU A 175 16.83 5.22 -5.26
CA GLU A 175 15.76 4.30 -5.64
C GLU A 175 14.45 4.62 -4.90
N ALA A 176 14.53 5.02 -3.64
CA ALA A 176 13.36 5.45 -2.87
C ALA A 176 12.70 6.68 -3.49
N LYS A 177 13.48 7.70 -3.88
CA LYS A 177 12.95 8.88 -4.59
C LYS A 177 12.28 8.51 -5.90
N GLU A 178 12.90 7.67 -6.71
CA GLU A 178 12.32 7.18 -7.96
C GLU A 178 11.00 6.44 -7.71
N MET A 179 10.94 5.60 -6.70
CA MET A 179 9.72 4.91 -6.29
C MET A 179 8.62 5.89 -5.89
N PHE A 180 8.92 6.91 -5.09
CA PHE A 180 7.92 7.92 -4.70
C PHE A 180 7.44 8.74 -5.89
N HIS A 181 8.28 9.03 -6.88
CA HIS A 181 7.84 9.64 -8.14
C HIS A 181 6.88 8.74 -8.92
N VAL A 182 7.10 7.42 -8.92
CA VAL A 182 6.17 6.45 -9.51
C VAL A 182 4.83 6.50 -8.78
N LEU A 183 4.84 6.44 -7.44
CA LEU A 183 3.62 6.50 -6.62
C LEU A 183 2.86 7.81 -6.82
N ARG A 184 3.58 8.95 -6.95
CA ARG A 184 2.96 10.24 -7.25
C ARG A 184 2.23 10.23 -8.59
N ARG A 185 2.86 9.72 -9.67
CA ARG A 185 2.21 9.58 -10.98
C ARG A 185 0.96 8.69 -10.92
N MET A 186 0.99 7.63 -10.12
CA MET A 186 -0.19 6.78 -9.92
C MET A 186 -1.32 7.53 -9.22
N ALA A 187 -1.01 8.30 -8.19
CA ALA A 187 -1.99 9.14 -7.52
C ALA A 187 -2.54 10.20 -8.48
N ASP A 188 -1.69 10.89 -9.25
CA ASP A 188 -2.09 11.91 -10.23
C ASP A 188 -2.98 11.33 -11.34
N SER A 189 -2.85 10.03 -11.65
CA SER A 189 -3.77 9.30 -12.55
C SER A 189 -5.12 8.92 -11.91
N GLY A 190 -5.36 9.31 -10.65
CA GLY A 190 -6.60 9.06 -9.94
C GLY A 190 -6.61 7.83 -9.04
N LYS A 191 -5.49 7.08 -8.93
CA LYS A 191 -5.40 5.94 -8.01
C LYS A 191 -5.26 6.43 -6.57
N SER A 192 -5.70 5.63 -5.60
CA SER A 192 -5.42 5.85 -4.19
C SER A 192 -4.20 5.04 -3.78
N VAL A 193 -3.21 5.67 -3.19
CA VAL A 193 -1.98 5.01 -2.76
C VAL A 193 -1.86 5.10 -1.25
N VAL A 194 -1.68 3.96 -0.58
CA VAL A 194 -1.42 3.89 0.87
C VAL A 194 0.01 3.43 1.08
N VAL A 195 0.79 4.20 1.82
CA VAL A 195 2.17 3.86 2.17
C VAL A 195 2.26 3.66 3.67
N ILE A 196 2.60 2.44 4.09
CA ILE A 196 2.94 2.14 5.48
C ILE A 196 4.41 2.51 5.68
N SER A 197 4.72 3.35 6.65
CA SER A 197 6.09 3.74 6.96
C SER A 197 6.26 4.08 8.44
N HIS A 198 7.50 4.04 8.91
CA HIS A 198 7.94 4.59 10.19
C HIS A 198 8.90 5.77 10.01
N LYS A 199 9.19 6.18 8.76
CA LYS A 199 10.15 7.22 8.40
C LYS A 199 9.45 8.56 8.20
N MET A 200 9.44 9.43 9.22
CA MET A 200 8.71 10.71 9.22
C MET A 200 9.14 11.64 8.07
N ASN A 201 10.46 11.76 7.81
CA ASN A 201 10.97 12.67 6.78
C ASN A 201 10.49 12.28 5.38
N GLU A 202 10.49 10.97 5.05
CA GLU A 202 9.98 10.48 3.78
C GLU A 202 8.49 10.80 3.65
N VAL A 203 7.71 10.49 4.70
CA VAL A 203 6.25 10.69 4.72
C VAL A 203 5.89 12.16 4.51
N MET A 204 6.62 13.09 5.14
CA MET A 204 6.39 14.53 4.99
C MET A 204 6.72 15.04 3.57
N GLU A 205 7.66 14.39 2.87
CA GLU A 205 8.09 14.80 1.54
C GLU A 205 7.09 14.38 0.44
N PHE A 206 6.50 13.19 0.54
CA PHE A 206 5.72 12.64 -0.59
C PHE A 206 4.22 12.42 -0.34
N ALA A 207 3.76 12.40 0.92
CA ALA A 207 2.36 12.15 1.22
C ALA A 207 1.48 13.41 1.05
N ASP A 208 0.20 13.20 0.74
CA ASP A 208 -0.82 14.26 0.76
C ASP A 208 -1.51 14.31 2.14
N ARG A 209 -1.68 13.15 2.77
CA ARG A 209 -2.31 12.99 4.07
C ARG A 209 -1.53 11.97 4.90
N ILE A 210 -1.51 12.20 6.21
CA ILE A 210 -0.81 11.34 7.17
C ILE A 210 -1.80 10.96 8.26
N THR A 211 -1.90 9.66 8.54
CA THR A 211 -2.56 9.12 9.73
C THR A 211 -1.52 8.47 10.62
N VAL A 212 -1.45 8.87 11.87
CA VAL A 212 -0.54 8.30 12.87
C VAL A 212 -1.29 7.28 13.70
N LEU A 213 -0.78 6.05 13.70
CA LEU A 213 -1.24 4.97 14.57
C LEU A 213 -0.29 4.78 15.75
N LYS A 214 -0.85 4.63 16.94
CA LYS A 214 -0.13 4.33 18.17
C LYS A 214 -0.93 3.36 19.03
N GLY A 215 -0.31 2.26 19.44
CA GLY A 215 -0.97 1.27 20.30
C GLY A 215 -2.30 0.72 19.77
N GLY A 216 -2.46 0.69 18.45
CA GLY A 216 -3.69 0.21 17.78
C GLY A 216 -4.80 1.26 17.62
N GLU A 217 -4.59 2.50 18.02
CA GLU A 217 -5.54 3.61 17.90
C GLU A 217 -5.00 4.68 16.93
N VAL A 218 -5.90 5.48 16.34
CA VAL A 218 -5.50 6.68 15.58
C VAL A 218 -5.21 7.79 16.56
N GLU A 219 -3.98 8.26 16.56
CA GLU A 219 -3.56 9.39 17.40
C GLU A 219 -3.83 10.73 16.74
N ASP A 220 -3.54 10.83 15.42
CA ASP A 220 -3.79 12.03 14.63
C ASP A 220 -3.98 11.69 13.15
N THR A 221 -4.75 12.51 12.44
CA THR A 221 -4.89 12.49 10.98
C THR A 221 -4.85 13.91 10.45
N MET A 222 -3.91 14.19 9.56
CA MET A 222 -3.68 15.56 9.07
C MET A 222 -3.29 15.58 7.58
N PRO A 223 -3.54 16.69 6.85
CA PRO A 223 -2.86 16.97 5.60
C PRO A 223 -1.35 17.05 5.82
N ALA A 224 -0.54 16.55 4.89
CA ALA A 224 0.92 16.61 5.01
C ALA A 224 1.45 18.06 5.07
N SER A 225 0.74 19.02 4.48
CA SER A 225 1.05 20.45 4.58
C SER A 225 0.99 21.03 5.99
N GLU A 226 0.28 20.38 6.91
CA GLU A 226 0.18 20.74 8.33
C GLU A 226 1.11 19.93 9.22
N ALA A 227 1.79 18.94 8.65
CA ALA A 227 2.70 18.08 9.41
C ALA A 227 4.01 18.81 9.71
N THR A 228 4.44 18.71 10.96
CA THR A 228 5.78 19.11 11.39
C THR A 228 6.45 17.94 12.08
N VAL A 229 7.78 17.91 12.07
CA VAL A 229 8.54 16.87 12.79
C VAL A 229 8.11 16.79 14.24
N GLU A 230 7.90 17.94 14.90
CA GLU A 230 7.47 18.03 16.28
C GLU A 230 6.08 17.41 16.49
N ARG A 231 5.09 17.76 15.65
CA ARG A 231 3.72 17.21 15.71
C ARG A 231 3.71 15.71 15.49
N LEU A 232 4.45 15.22 14.49
CA LEU A 232 4.55 13.79 14.21
C LEU A 232 5.26 13.03 15.33
N THR A 233 6.38 13.58 15.86
CA THR A 233 7.09 12.97 16.98
C THR A 233 6.20 12.88 18.22
N LYS A 234 5.45 13.93 18.53
CA LYS A 234 4.51 13.94 19.64
C LYS A 234 3.41 12.87 19.46
N ALA A 235 2.87 12.74 18.26
CA ALA A 235 1.84 11.74 17.95
C ALA A 235 2.39 10.30 18.00
N VAL A 236 3.60 10.06 17.52
CA VAL A 236 4.22 8.73 17.51
C VAL A 236 4.67 8.31 18.91
N VAL A 237 5.45 9.15 19.59
CA VAL A 237 6.07 8.84 20.90
C VAL A 237 5.08 9.08 22.05
N GLY A 238 4.31 10.17 22.00
CA GLY A 238 3.35 10.60 23.02
C GLY A 238 3.95 11.58 24.04
N GLU A 239 3.07 12.35 24.68
CA GLU A 239 3.47 13.45 25.59
C GLU A 239 4.24 13.00 26.84
N ARG A 240 4.10 11.75 27.26
CA ARG A 240 4.72 11.27 28.52
C ARG A 240 6.21 10.94 28.40
N GLU A 241 6.71 10.64 27.21
CA GLU A 241 8.13 10.26 27.00
C GLU A 241 9.02 11.46 26.60
N LEU A 242 8.43 12.63 26.33
CA LEU A 242 9.16 13.86 25.97
C LEU A 242 9.61 14.70 27.18
N LYS A 243 9.40 14.23 28.43
CA LYS A 243 9.93 14.93 29.61
C LYS A 243 11.41 14.58 29.79
N PRO A 244 12.33 15.53 29.67
CA PRO A 244 13.73 15.28 30.00
C PRO A 244 13.85 14.94 31.50
N HIS A 245 14.61 13.91 31.79
CA HIS A 245 15.07 13.57 33.15
C HIS A 245 16.04 14.64 33.65
#